data_6b95cb1e9479ea0bc5a98ef2fea55f27
#
_entry.id   6b95cb1e9479ea0bc5a98ef2fea55f27
#
_cell.length_a   1.000
_cell.length_b   1.000
_cell.length_c   1.000
_cell.angle_alpha   90.00
_cell.angle_beta   90.00
_cell.angle_gamma   90.00
#
_symmetry.space_group_name_H-M   'P 1'
#
loop_
_entity.id
_entity.type
_entity.pdbx_description
1 polymer ?
#
loop_
_entity_poly.entity_id
_entity_poly.type
_entity_poly.pdbx_seq_one_letter_code
_entity_poly.pdbx_strand_id
1 'polypeptide(L)'
;VSEICHSRGVACSAAQVYITSGSQQSLDIVARTLLDPGDTIVVERPTYLAALQVFQLAQANILSVDTDDDGMLVEQLADLLETTRVKAVYLVPTFGNPGGKTLSEARRRRLVELAKKYDFVILEDDPYGEISFTDAVRRPLYQHAVELGCEDQVVYTSTFSKILAPGMRIGWIVMPDWLAQQ
;
A
#
# COMPACT_ATOMS: atom_id res chain seq x y z
N VAL A 1 -17.65 -6.06 0.53
CA VAL A 1 -16.28 -5.55 0.61
C VAL A 1 -16.22 -4.28 1.45
N SER A 2 -17.07 -3.27 1.23
CA SER A 2 -17.04 -2.03 2.02
C SER A 2 -17.19 -2.27 3.53
N GLU A 3 -18.03 -3.22 3.96
CA GLU A 3 -18.14 -3.62 5.38
C GLU A 3 -16.83 -4.16 5.94
N ILE A 4 -16.09 -4.97 5.15
CA ILE A 4 -14.77 -5.47 5.54
C ILE A 4 -13.76 -4.31 5.61
N CYS A 5 -13.80 -3.40 4.66
CA CYS A 5 -12.96 -2.19 4.71
C CYS A 5 -13.23 -1.40 6.00
N HIS A 6 -14.50 -1.17 6.33
CA HIS A 6 -14.87 -0.45 7.55
C HIS A 6 -14.45 -1.18 8.83
N SER A 7 -14.59 -2.51 8.90
CA SER A 7 -14.11 -3.29 10.06
C SER A 7 -12.59 -3.20 10.25
N ARG A 8 -11.85 -2.93 9.17
CA ARG A 8 -10.41 -2.70 9.18
C ARG A 8 -10.01 -1.24 9.47
N GLY A 9 -10.98 -0.33 9.59
CA GLY A 9 -10.72 1.10 9.74
C GLY A 9 -10.48 1.85 8.43
N VAL A 10 -10.75 1.21 7.29
CA VAL A 10 -10.72 1.86 5.97
C VAL A 10 -12.09 2.47 5.71
N ALA A 11 -12.25 3.74 6.06
CA ALA A 11 -13.49 4.47 5.89
C ALA A 11 -13.68 4.85 4.41
N CYS A 12 -14.40 4.03 3.66
CA CYS A 12 -14.68 4.25 2.24
C CYS A 12 -16.16 4.05 1.93
N SER A 13 -16.66 4.77 0.94
CA SER A 13 -17.97 4.52 0.34
C SER A 13 -17.90 3.32 -0.63
N ALA A 14 -19.05 2.70 -0.92
CA ALA A 14 -19.09 1.64 -1.92
C ALA A 14 -18.66 2.11 -3.32
N ALA A 15 -18.82 3.41 -3.62
CA ALA A 15 -18.40 4.00 -4.91
C ALA A 15 -16.87 4.10 -5.05
N GLN A 16 -16.12 4.09 -3.95
CA GLN A 16 -14.65 4.12 -3.96
C GLN A 16 -14.03 2.72 -4.00
N VAL A 17 -14.86 1.66 -3.94
CA VAL A 17 -14.38 0.27 -3.93
C VAL A 17 -14.49 -0.33 -5.34
N TYR A 18 -13.35 -0.68 -5.91
CA TYR A 18 -13.25 -1.33 -7.23
C TYR A 18 -12.87 -2.80 -7.05
N ILE A 19 -13.76 -3.69 -7.52
CA ILE A 19 -13.53 -5.13 -7.43
C ILE A 19 -12.62 -5.59 -8.57
N THR A 20 -11.64 -6.42 -8.25
CA THR A 20 -10.63 -6.92 -9.18
C THR A 20 -10.52 -8.44 -9.16
N SER A 21 -9.83 -9.00 -10.15
CA SER A 21 -9.52 -10.44 -10.20
C SER A 21 -8.28 -10.78 -9.34
N GLY A 22 -8.35 -10.46 -8.03
CA GLY A 22 -7.29 -10.61 -7.05
C GLY A 22 -6.35 -9.40 -6.98
N SER A 23 -5.58 -9.28 -5.90
CA SER A 23 -4.69 -8.13 -5.64
C SER A 23 -3.62 -7.92 -6.71
N GLN A 24 -3.23 -8.95 -7.45
CA GLN A 24 -2.29 -8.80 -8.56
C GLN A 24 -2.85 -7.90 -9.66
N GLN A 25 -4.13 -8.05 -10.01
CA GLN A 25 -4.79 -7.15 -10.96
C GLN A 25 -4.95 -5.75 -10.36
N SER A 26 -5.21 -5.66 -9.05
CA SER A 26 -5.23 -4.36 -8.36
C SER A 26 -3.93 -3.60 -8.55
N LEU A 27 -2.79 -4.25 -8.33
CA LEU A 27 -1.46 -3.64 -8.51
C LEU A 27 -1.20 -3.25 -9.97
N ASP A 28 -1.58 -4.09 -10.94
CA ASP A 28 -1.40 -3.78 -12.37
C ASP A 28 -2.22 -2.55 -12.78
N ILE A 29 -3.49 -2.48 -12.38
CA ILE A 29 -4.35 -1.34 -12.64
C ILE A 29 -3.75 -0.07 -12.04
N VAL A 30 -3.42 -0.10 -10.75
CA VAL A 30 -2.88 1.08 -10.05
C VAL A 30 -1.57 1.53 -10.67
N ALA A 31 -0.66 0.60 -10.99
CA ALA A 31 0.63 0.94 -11.58
C ALA A 31 0.46 1.61 -12.96
N ARG A 32 -0.42 1.09 -13.81
CA ARG A 32 -0.69 1.66 -15.15
C ARG A 32 -1.38 3.01 -15.12
N THR A 33 -2.20 3.25 -14.09
CA THR A 33 -2.93 4.51 -13.94
C THR A 33 -2.07 5.59 -13.28
N LEU A 34 -1.18 5.19 -12.35
CA LEU A 34 -0.42 6.12 -11.52
C LEU A 34 0.96 6.46 -12.08
N LEU A 35 1.65 5.47 -12.70
CA LEU A 35 3.07 5.58 -13.04
C LEU A 35 3.26 5.80 -14.54
N ASP A 36 3.99 6.86 -14.87
CA ASP A 36 4.57 7.06 -16.19
C ASP A 36 5.97 6.42 -16.28
N PRO A 37 6.44 6.04 -17.49
CA PRO A 37 7.81 5.57 -17.67
C PRO A 37 8.86 6.53 -17.10
N GLY A 38 9.71 6.02 -16.21
CA GLY A 38 10.74 6.80 -15.51
C GLY A 38 10.31 7.40 -14.17
N ASP A 39 9.02 7.33 -13.80
CA ASP A 39 8.59 7.70 -12.45
C ASP A 39 9.28 6.82 -11.39
N THR A 40 9.65 7.42 -10.28
CA THR A 40 10.30 6.71 -9.19
C THR A 40 9.27 6.14 -8.21
N ILE A 41 9.35 4.82 -7.99
CA ILE A 41 8.64 4.13 -6.92
C ILE A 41 9.63 3.55 -5.91
N VAL A 42 9.32 3.69 -4.62
CA VAL A 42 10.11 3.09 -3.54
C VAL A 42 9.39 1.86 -3.01
N VAL A 43 10.15 0.80 -2.75
CA VAL A 43 9.65 -0.46 -2.20
C VAL A 43 10.47 -0.89 -0.98
N GLU A 44 9.91 -1.80 -0.19
CA GLU A 44 10.66 -2.48 0.88
C GLU A 44 11.74 -3.39 0.32
N ARG A 45 12.81 -3.62 1.07
CA ARG A 45 13.85 -4.63 0.78
C ARG A 45 13.98 -5.61 1.96
N PRO A 46 13.53 -6.87 1.83
CA PRO A 46 12.87 -7.46 0.64
C PRO A 46 11.41 -7.04 0.47
N THR A 47 10.86 -7.23 -0.74
CA THR A 47 9.47 -6.96 -1.07
C THR A 47 8.83 -8.08 -1.91
N TYR A 48 7.53 -7.98 -2.17
CA TYR A 48 6.78 -8.94 -2.95
C TYR A 48 7.22 -8.95 -4.43
N LEU A 49 7.70 -10.11 -4.90
CA LEU A 49 8.32 -10.25 -6.23
C LEU A 49 7.37 -9.85 -7.37
N ALA A 50 6.08 -10.23 -7.27
CA ALA A 50 5.13 -9.93 -8.34
C ALA A 50 4.78 -8.43 -8.43
N ALA A 51 4.92 -7.68 -7.34
CA ALA A 51 4.82 -6.21 -7.39
C ALA A 51 6.00 -5.61 -8.18
N LEU A 52 7.23 -6.10 -7.96
CA LEU A 52 8.39 -5.66 -8.74
C LEU A 52 8.19 -5.88 -10.23
N GLN A 53 7.63 -7.02 -10.63
CA GLN A 53 7.33 -7.31 -12.05
C GLN A 53 6.34 -6.31 -12.63
N VAL A 54 5.29 -5.94 -11.88
CA VAL A 54 4.31 -4.94 -12.31
C VAL A 54 4.98 -3.57 -12.50
N PHE A 55 5.80 -3.11 -11.55
CA PHE A 55 6.46 -1.82 -11.64
C PHE A 55 7.53 -1.79 -12.75
N GLN A 56 8.20 -2.90 -13.00
CA GLN A 56 9.11 -3.05 -14.16
C GLN A 56 8.35 -2.95 -15.50
N LEU A 57 7.18 -3.58 -15.61
CA LEU A 57 6.34 -3.47 -16.80
C LEU A 57 5.83 -2.04 -17.03
N ALA A 58 5.58 -1.28 -15.96
CA ALA A 58 5.28 0.15 -16.02
C ALA A 58 6.51 1.02 -16.34
N GLN A 59 7.70 0.43 -16.51
CA GLN A 59 8.97 1.11 -16.75
C GLN A 59 9.34 2.13 -15.65
N ALA A 60 8.91 1.85 -14.42
CA ALA A 60 9.23 2.68 -13.27
C ALA A 60 10.70 2.53 -12.85
N ASN A 61 11.28 3.60 -12.32
CA ASN A 61 12.54 3.58 -11.62
C ASN A 61 12.31 3.06 -10.19
N ILE A 62 12.76 1.83 -9.90
CA ILE A 62 12.49 1.18 -8.61
C ILE A 62 13.67 1.41 -7.67
N LEU A 63 13.42 2.11 -6.58
CA LEU A 63 14.36 2.25 -5.47
C LEU A 63 13.86 1.42 -4.27
N SER A 64 14.75 1.11 -3.33
CA SER A 64 14.38 0.31 -2.17
C SER A 64 14.91 0.90 -0.87
N VAL A 65 14.15 0.67 0.20
CA VAL A 65 14.47 0.99 1.59
C VAL A 65 14.52 -0.29 2.40
N ASP A 66 15.48 -0.40 3.30
CA ASP A 66 15.65 -1.60 4.15
C ASP A 66 14.52 -1.76 5.16
N THR A 67 14.41 -2.98 5.67
CA THR A 67 13.47 -3.33 6.73
C THR A 67 14.22 -3.90 7.94
N ASP A 68 13.66 -3.71 9.14
CA ASP A 68 14.07 -4.35 10.38
C ASP A 68 12.89 -5.08 11.04
N ASP A 69 12.98 -5.33 12.36
CA ASP A 69 11.91 -6.01 13.09
C ASP A 69 10.61 -5.21 13.18
N ASP A 70 10.66 -3.89 13.03
CA ASP A 70 9.54 -2.96 13.00
C ASP A 70 9.08 -2.58 11.57
N GLY A 71 9.51 -3.33 10.54
CA GLY A 71 9.17 -3.09 9.13
C GLY A 71 10.10 -2.10 8.43
N MET A 72 9.59 -1.35 7.44
CA MET A 72 10.36 -0.38 6.65
C MET A 72 11.10 0.64 7.53
N LEU A 73 12.37 0.90 7.22
CA LEU A 73 13.16 1.97 7.84
C LEU A 73 12.74 3.33 7.27
N VAL A 74 11.66 3.89 7.82
CA VAL A 74 11.01 5.10 7.29
C VAL A 74 11.93 6.32 7.28
N GLU A 75 12.94 6.39 8.16
CA GLU A 75 13.92 7.48 8.12
C GLU A 75 14.90 7.36 6.94
N GLN A 76 15.23 6.15 6.47
CA GLN A 76 15.95 6.01 5.18
C GLN A 76 15.12 6.54 4.00
N LEU A 77 13.80 6.33 4.04
CA LEU A 77 12.91 6.94 3.05
C LEU A 77 12.94 8.47 3.17
N ALA A 78 12.90 9.00 4.39
CA ALA A 78 12.94 10.45 4.60
C ALA A 78 14.21 11.08 4.02
N ASP A 79 15.37 10.45 4.24
CA ASP A 79 16.66 10.91 3.67
C ASP A 79 16.63 10.86 2.12
N LEU A 80 16.06 9.78 1.55
CA LEU A 80 15.92 9.65 0.10
C LEU A 80 15.04 10.74 -0.52
N LEU A 81 13.95 11.10 0.16
CA LEU A 81 12.99 12.13 -0.27
C LEU A 81 13.58 13.54 -0.30
N GLU A 82 14.68 13.81 0.41
CA GLU A 82 15.35 15.10 0.37
C GLU A 82 16.02 15.40 -0.98
N THR A 83 16.38 14.34 -1.73
CA THR A 83 17.14 14.46 -2.98
C THR A 83 16.43 13.87 -4.19
N THR A 84 15.38 13.07 -3.96
CA THR A 84 14.71 12.30 -5.00
C THR A 84 13.20 12.54 -4.98
N ARG A 85 12.64 12.94 -6.12
CA ARG A 85 11.19 12.98 -6.28
C ARG A 85 10.66 11.55 -6.39
N VAL A 86 9.84 11.15 -5.46
CA VAL A 86 9.17 9.85 -5.43
C VAL A 86 7.71 10.02 -5.82
N LYS A 87 7.22 9.22 -6.75
CA LYS A 87 5.81 9.21 -7.17
C LYS A 87 4.95 8.36 -6.24
N ALA A 88 5.48 7.19 -5.85
CA ALA A 88 4.76 6.26 -4.98
C ALA A 88 5.70 5.47 -4.07
N VAL A 89 5.15 4.99 -2.96
CA VAL A 89 5.79 4.02 -2.05
C VAL A 89 4.87 2.81 -1.94
N TYR A 90 5.36 1.64 -2.31
CA TYR A 90 4.63 0.37 -2.18
C TYR A 90 5.15 -0.43 -1.01
N LEU A 91 4.23 -0.93 -0.18
CA LEU A 91 4.59 -1.83 0.92
C LEU A 91 3.45 -2.78 1.30
N VAL A 92 3.82 -3.87 1.98
CA VAL A 92 2.90 -4.80 2.66
C VAL A 92 3.07 -4.56 4.17
N PRO A 93 2.32 -3.62 4.77
CA PRO A 93 2.63 -3.11 6.12
C PRO A 93 2.31 -4.09 7.24
N THR A 94 1.58 -5.16 6.97
CA THR A 94 1.20 -6.18 7.95
C THR A 94 1.63 -7.55 7.46
N PHE A 95 2.51 -8.21 8.22
CA PHE A 95 3.09 -9.53 7.88
C PHE A 95 3.72 -9.56 6.47
N GLY A 96 4.55 -8.57 6.18
CA GLY A 96 5.16 -8.32 4.88
C GLY A 96 5.74 -9.57 4.21
N ASN A 97 5.53 -9.70 2.91
CA ASN A 97 6.00 -10.82 2.11
C ASN A 97 7.27 -10.44 1.33
N PRO A 98 8.42 -11.15 1.51
CA PRO A 98 8.62 -12.41 2.23
C PRO A 98 9.04 -12.26 3.69
N GLY A 99 9.31 -11.07 4.20
CA GLY A 99 10.00 -10.84 5.47
C GLY A 99 9.18 -11.20 6.73
N GLY A 100 7.85 -11.28 6.64
CA GLY A 100 6.94 -11.52 7.78
C GLY A 100 6.90 -10.38 8.79
N LYS A 101 7.57 -9.25 8.53
CA LYS A 101 7.62 -8.09 9.42
C LYS A 101 6.32 -7.29 9.36
N THR A 102 6.07 -6.55 10.43
CA THR A 102 4.90 -5.65 10.51
C THR A 102 5.38 -4.26 10.83
N LEU A 103 4.96 -3.29 10.02
CA LEU A 103 5.28 -1.88 10.23
C LEU A 103 4.67 -1.40 11.55
N SER A 104 5.51 -0.86 12.43
CA SER A 104 5.05 -0.36 13.73
C SER A 104 4.13 0.86 13.59
N GLU A 105 3.25 1.09 14.58
CA GLU A 105 2.29 2.20 14.55
C GLU A 105 2.97 3.57 14.40
N ALA A 106 4.11 3.76 15.07
CA ALA A 106 4.89 4.99 14.95
C ALA A 106 5.39 5.22 13.52
N ARG A 107 5.89 4.16 12.88
CA ARG A 107 6.36 4.22 11.48
C ARG A 107 5.20 4.37 10.49
N ARG A 108 4.04 3.78 10.74
CA ARG A 108 2.82 3.99 9.92
C ARG A 108 2.47 5.47 9.90
N ARG A 109 2.35 6.09 11.06
CA ARG A 109 2.06 7.52 11.16
C ARG A 109 3.13 8.36 10.47
N ARG A 110 4.40 8.07 10.72
CA ARG A 110 5.54 8.78 10.12
C ARG A 110 5.54 8.68 8.59
N LEU A 111 5.26 7.52 8.03
CA LEU A 111 5.18 7.33 6.58
C LEU A 111 4.06 8.19 5.95
N VAL A 112 2.90 8.25 6.59
CA VAL A 112 1.79 9.09 6.13
C VAL A 112 2.12 10.58 6.25
N GLU A 113 2.81 11.01 7.31
CA GLU A 113 3.31 12.39 7.44
C GLU A 113 4.29 12.76 6.31
N LEU A 114 5.17 11.82 5.93
CA LEU A 114 6.07 12.01 4.79
C LEU A 114 5.30 12.08 3.47
N ALA A 115 4.30 11.22 3.25
CA ALA A 115 3.45 11.27 2.05
C ALA A 115 2.79 12.64 1.91
N LYS A 116 2.20 13.14 3.00
CA LYS A 116 1.60 14.49 3.02
C LYS A 116 2.63 15.60 2.75
N LYS A 117 3.84 15.49 3.31
CA LYS A 117 4.88 16.52 3.17
C LYS A 117 5.47 16.56 1.77
N TYR A 118 5.73 15.39 1.16
CA TYR A 118 6.45 15.27 -0.11
C TYR A 118 5.54 14.95 -1.30
N ASP A 119 4.24 14.84 -1.07
CA ASP A 119 3.20 14.64 -2.09
C ASP A 119 3.43 13.38 -2.96
N PHE A 120 3.64 12.24 -2.31
CA PHE A 120 3.69 10.93 -2.96
C PHE A 120 2.49 10.06 -2.54
N VAL A 121 2.19 9.05 -3.35
CA VAL A 121 1.11 8.09 -3.09
C VAL A 121 1.63 6.86 -2.34
N ILE A 122 0.94 6.44 -1.30
CA ILE A 122 1.18 5.17 -0.63
C ILE A 122 0.31 4.10 -1.28
N LEU A 123 0.94 3.03 -1.78
CA LEU A 123 0.26 1.82 -2.24
C LEU A 123 0.30 0.79 -1.10
N GLU A 124 -0.76 0.78 -0.28
CA GLU A 124 -0.92 -0.13 0.85
C GLU A 124 -1.51 -1.45 0.37
N ASP A 125 -0.72 -2.52 0.34
CA ASP A 125 -1.17 -3.87 0.03
C ASP A 125 -1.36 -4.66 1.33
N ASP A 126 -2.63 -4.93 1.70
CA ASP A 126 -3.00 -5.54 3.00
C ASP A 126 -3.75 -6.88 2.83
N PRO A 127 -3.09 -7.92 2.26
CA PRO A 127 -3.71 -9.23 2.10
C PRO A 127 -3.81 -10.04 3.39
N TYR A 128 -3.08 -9.64 4.44
CA TYR A 128 -2.90 -10.42 5.68
C TYR A 128 -3.51 -9.76 6.92
N GLY A 129 -4.05 -8.57 6.81
CA GLY A 129 -4.53 -7.79 7.95
C GLY A 129 -5.61 -8.49 8.80
N GLU A 130 -6.41 -9.37 8.19
CA GLU A 130 -7.43 -10.18 8.88
C GLU A 130 -6.85 -11.46 9.52
N ILE A 131 -5.60 -11.83 9.20
CA ILE A 131 -4.98 -13.07 9.68
C ILE A 131 -4.00 -12.72 10.79
N SER A 132 -4.51 -12.43 11.99
CA SER A 132 -3.68 -12.20 13.17
C SER A 132 -3.90 -13.31 14.19
N PHE A 133 -2.80 -13.83 14.74
CA PHE A 133 -2.81 -14.76 15.86
C PHE A 133 -2.66 -14.05 17.21
N THR A 134 -2.70 -12.73 17.22
CA THR A 134 -2.59 -11.90 18.43
C THR A 134 -3.70 -10.85 18.43
N ASP A 135 -4.06 -10.36 19.62
CA ASP A 135 -5.08 -9.31 19.80
C ASP A 135 -4.56 -7.90 19.47
N ALA A 136 -3.33 -7.79 18.94
CA ALA A 136 -2.76 -6.49 18.59
C ALA A 136 -3.51 -5.88 17.40
N VAL A 137 -4.19 -4.78 17.64
CA VAL A 137 -4.84 -3.99 16.58
C VAL A 137 -3.76 -3.32 15.74
N ARG A 138 -3.84 -3.52 14.44
CA ARG A 138 -2.95 -2.89 13.45
C ARG A 138 -3.80 -2.06 12.51
N ARG A 139 -3.73 -0.76 12.71
CA ARG A 139 -4.50 0.19 11.92
C ARG A 139 -3.88 0.33 10.52
N PRO A 140 -4.66 0.23 9.43
CA PRO A 140 -4.15 0.52 8.09
C PRO A 140 -3.54 1.91 7.98
N LEU A 141 -2.60 2.09 7.06
CA LEU A 141 -2.06 3.42 6.72
C LEU A 141 -3.16 4.37 6.27
N TYR A 142 -4.17 3.84 5.57
CA TYR A 142 -5.36 4.60 5.18
C TYR A 142 -6.04 5.29 6.39
N GLN A 143 -6.18 4.59 7.53
CA GLN A 143 -6.78 5.18 8.73
C GLN A 143 -5.92 6.34 9.30
N HIS A 144 -4.60 6.17 9.31
CA HIS A 144 -3.70 7.26 9.69
C HIS A 144 -3.80 8.46 8.74
N ALA A 145 -3.99 8.19 7.45
CA ALA A 145 -4.17 9.23 6.45
C ALA A 145 -5.47 10.03 6.65
N VAL A 146 -6.57 9.35 6.99
CA VAL A 146 -7.84 10.01 7.37
C VAL A 146 -7.63 10.91 8.59
N GLU A 147 -6.95 10.44 9.64
CA GLU A 147 -6.64 11.23 10.84
C GLU A 147 -5.80 12.48 10.53
N LEU A 148 -4.95 12.41 9.50
CA LEU A 148 -4.08 13.51 9.07
C LEU A 148 -4.68 14.36 7.93
N GLY A 149 -5.87 14.02 7.42
CA GLY A 149 -6.54 14.70 6.31
C GLY A 149 -5.74 14.61 5.01
N CYS A 150 -5.27 13.43 4.67
CA CYS A 150 -4.53 13.12 3.43
C CYS A 150 -4.84 11.71 2.90
N GLU A 151 -6.06 11.22 3.09
CA GLU A 151 -6.54 9.93 2.59
C GLU A 151 -6.43 9.80 1.08
N ASP A 152 -6.50 10.92 0.36
CA ASP A 152 -6.30 10.97 -1.09
C ASP A 152 -4.88 10.59 -1.55
N GLN A 153 -3.94 10.45 -0.62
CA GLN A 153 -2.58 9.96 -0.89
C GLN A 153 -2.40 8.47 -0.60
N VAL A 154 -3.47 7.74 -0.24
CA VAL A 154 -3.39 6.30 0.03
C VAL A 154 -4.31 5.53 -0.90
N VAL A 155 -3.73 4.61 -1.65
CA VAL A 155 -4.44 3.55 -2.36
C VAL A 155 -4.34 2.29 -1.53
N TYR A 156 -5.48 1.81 -1.03
CA TYR A 156 -5.55 0.58 -0.24
C TYR A 156 -5.99 -0.59 -1.13
N THR A 157 -5.28 -1.71 -1.08
CA THR A 157 -5.68 -2.93 -1.78
C THR A 157 -5.65 -4.13 -0.85
N SER A 158 -6.56 -5.08 -1.09
CA SER A 158 -6.62 -6.34 -0.36
C SER A 158 -7.26 -7.44 -1.22
N THR A 159 -7.40 -8.65 -0.65
CA THR A 159 -7.90 -9.83 -1.38
C THR A 159 -8.54 -10.86 -0.47
N PHE A 160 -9.52 -11.59 -0.98
CA PHE A 160 -10.07 -12.78 -0.32
C PHE A 160 -9.17 -14.02 -0.42
N SER A 161 -8.09 -13.96 -1.18
CA SER A 161 -7.22 -15.13 -1.41
C SER A 161 -6.60 -15.70 -0.14
N LYS A 162 -6.45 -14.91 0.92
CA LYS A 162 -5.82 -15.34 2.18
C LYS A 162 -6.83 -15.59 3.30
N ILE A 163 -7.97 -14.89 3.28
CA ILE A 163 -8.96 -14.93 4.35
C ILE A 163 -10.15 -15.82 4.02
N LEU A 164 -10.36 -16.19 2.74
CA LEU A 164 -11.47 -17.02 2.32
C LEU A 164 -11.01 -18.19 1.43
N ALA A 165 -10.71 -17.91 0.16
CA ALA A 165 -10.23 -18.92 -0.77
C ALA A 165 -9.45 -18.28 -1.95
N PRO A 166 -8.23 -18.76 -2.26
CA PRO A 166 -7.44 -18.21 -3.36
C PRO A 166 -8.07 -18.44 -4.74
N GLY A 167 -8.87 -19.50 -4.89
CA GLY A 167 -9.56 -19.86 -6.14
C GLY A 167 -10.68 -18.89 -6.54
N MET A 168 -11.20 -18.08 -5.62
CA MET A 168 -12.25 -17.10 -5.93
C MET A 168 -11.75 -15.95 -6.82
N ARG A 169 -10.45 -15.69 -6.83
CA ARG A 169 -9.84 -14.60 -7.59
C ARG A 169 -10.52 -13.25 -7.37
N ILE A 170 -10.86 -12.91 -6.12
CA ILE A 170 -11.44 -11.61 -5.75
C ILE A 170 -10.44 -10.81 -4.95
N GLY A 171 -10.14 -9.63 -5.44
CA GLY A 171 -9.45 -8.55 -4.73
C GLY A 171 -10.25 -7.26 -4.85
N TRP A 172 -9.76 -6.22 -4.23
CA TRP A 172 -10.36 -4.89 -4.35
C TRP A 172 -9.32 -3.79 -4.15
N ILE A 173 -9.67 -2.62 -4.65
CA ILE A 173 -8.93 -1.38 -4.46
C ILE A 173 -9.89 -0.37 -3.84
N VAL A 174 -9.41 0.36 -2.85
CA VAL A 174 -9.98 1.64 -2.43
C VAL A 174 -9.02 2.72 -2.89
N MET A 175 -9.48 3.57 -3.80
CA MET A 175 -8.63 4.61 -4.38
C MET A 175 -9.33 5.97 -4.36
N PRO A 176 -8.57 7.07 -4.32
CA PRO A 176 -9.11 8.41 -4.36
C PRO A 176 -9.75 8.72 -5.72
N ASP A 177 -10.75 9.60 -5.72
CA ASP A 177 -11.52 9.95 -6.92
C ASP A 177 -10.65 10.49 -8.06
N TRP A 178 -9.59 11.26 -7.74
CA TRP A 178 -8.69 11.81 -8.74
C TRP A 178 -7.95 10.71 -9.54
N LEU A 179 -7.65 9.56 -8.91
CA LEU A 179 -7.00 8.43 -9.58
C LEU A 179 -8.03 7.57 -10.35
N ALA A 180 -9.24 7.44 -9.82
CA ALA A 180 -10.31 6.65 -10.42
C ALA A 180 -10.87 7.26 -11.70
N GLN A 181 -10.60 8.53 -11.99
CA GLN A 181 -11.07 9.26 -13.19
C GLN A 181 -10.06 9.21 -14.36
N GLN A 182 -8.91 8.60 -14.18
CA GLN A 182 -7.90 8.40 -15.22
C GLN A 182 -8.07 7.05 -15.93
#